data_080a4b61b5961e593ee275c27f6e0e31
#
_entry.id   080a4b61b5961e593ee275c27f6e0e31
#
_cell.length_a   1.000
_cell.length_b   1.000
_cell.length_c   1.000
_cell.angle_alpha   90.00
_cell.angle_beta   90.00
_cell.angle_gamma   90.00
#
_symmetry.space_group_name_H-M   'P 1'
#
loop_
_entity.id
_entity.type
_entity.pdbx_description
1 polymer ?
#
loop_
_entity_poly.entity_id
_entity_poly.type
_entity_poly.pdbx_seq_one_letter_code
_entity_poly.pdbx_strand_id
1 'polypeptide(L)'
;MKQIFVMLVSIIFLASCKETPKKLEAISVSPEDLHASVDKVTEIMIHDIFSPPVASRIFAYPSIAAYEIIALQNSKYNSLAGQLKEFTAIPRPDSTKTINYEVAAMVAHMELNKKLIFSEDKMEMLRDSLYSNWENKNQTLFSDSKDYGLQVVEHITEWMSKDNYNQTRTMPKFMVDTEDETRWQPTPPAYMESIEPHWNKIRTFVIDSAAQFKPVPPPPFSMKKESDFYKELVEVYDISNQITKKGDDSEEIKIAQFWDCNPYVSVTRGHLMFATKKITPGAHWMGITKIASRKTDSDFARTLYAYTKASIAMADAFISCWDEKYRSNLIRPETLINEHIDQNWKPVLQTPPFPEYTSGHSVVSGAASTTLTNIFGDNFSFADDTEVPYGLPIRNFTSFNQAADEAAISRMYGGIHYRAAVEVGVKQGRDLGAFVIRNLNMTAN
;
A
#
# COMPACT_ATOMS: atom_id res chain seq x y z
N MET A 1 35.06 74.75 56.35
CA MET A 1 34.65 73.36 56.08
C MET A 1 33.57 73.40 55.03
N LYS A 2 33.90 73.15 53.77
CA LYS A 2 32.95 73.04 52.65
C LYS A 2 32.90 71.55 52.21
N GLN A 3 31.77 70.92 52.41
CA GLN A 3 31.54 69.55 51.89
C GLN A 3 31.17 69.64 50.42
N ILE A 4 31.93 68.96 49.57
CA ILE A 4 31.63 68.78 48.12
C ILE A 4 30.86 67.51 48.00
N PHE A 5 29.63 67.62 47.51
CA PHE A 5 28.71 66.49 47.19
C PHE A 5 29.00 66.06 45.76
N VAL A 6 29.64 64.91 45.61
CA VAL A 6 29.81 64.32 44.26
C VAL A 6 28.60 63.48 43.90
N MET A 7 27.87 63.94 42.92
CA MET A 7 26.66 63.23 42.39
C MET A 7 27.10 62.27 41.26
N LEU A 8 27.08 60.97 41.53
CA LEU A 8 27.41 59.94 40.57
C LEU A 8 26.18 59.70 39.69
N VAL A 9 26.25 60.13 38.43
CA VAL A 9 25.21 59.85 37.44
C VAL A 9 25.52 58.51 36.78
N SER A 10 24.79 57.45 37.15
CA SER A 10 24.85 56.14 36.50
C SER A 10 24.06 56.18 35.16
N ILE A 11 24.77 56.20 34.05
CA ILE A 11 24.19 56.04 32.71
C ILE A 11 23.94 54.56 32.48
N ILE A 12 22.66 54.14 32.56
CA ILE A 12 22.22 52.78 32.16
C ILE A 12 22.12 52.79 30.64
N PHE A 13 23.09 52.15 29.98
CA PHE A 13 22.98 51.79 28.57
C PHE A 13 21.96 50.66 28.45
N LEU A 14 20.75 50.95 28.04
CA LEU A 14 19.80 50.00 27.50
C LEU A 14 20.33 49.53 26.15
N ALA A 15 21.13 48.45 26.17
CA ALA A 15 21.45 47.70 24.95
C ALA A 15 20.16 47.07 24.44
N SER A 16 19.42 47.77 23.59
CA SER A 16 18.35 47.19 22.77
C SER A 16 19.02 46.26 21.79
N CYS A 17 19.03 44.96 22.09
CA CYS A 17 19.29 43.94 21.07
C CYS A 17 18.21 44.09 19.97
N LYS A 18 18.54 44.82 18.90
CA LYS A 18 17.80 44.68 17.66
C LYS A 18 18.05 43.25 17.17
N GLU A 19 17.11 42.36 17.36
CA GLU A 19 17.11 41.11 16.62
C GLU A 19 17.22 41.46 15.13
N THR A 20 18.31 41.07 14.50
CA THR A 20 18.44 41.14 13.04
C THR A 20 17.27 40.33 12.46
N PRO A 21 16.43 40.90 11.58
CA PRO A 21 15.33 40.16 11.01
C PRO A 21 15.93 38.87 10.37
N LYS A 22 15.45 37.73 10.85
CA LYS A 22 15.85 36.41 10.34
C LYS A 22 15.58 36.41 8.85
N LYS A 23 16.63 36.25 8.03
CA LYS A 23 16.45 36.18 6.58
C LYS A 23 15.52 35.03 6.27
N LEU A 24 14.39 35.32 5.65
CA LEU A 24 13.44 34.31 5.22
C LEU A 24 14.11 33.43 4.16
N GLU A 25 14.19 32.14 4.42
CA GLU A 25 14.72 31.17 3.48
C GLU A 25 13.58 30.51 2.71
N ALA A 26 13.88 30.09 1.48
CA ALA A 26 12.90 29.33 0.71
C ALA A 26 12.74 27.94 1.34
N ILE A 27 11.48 27.51 1.48
CA ILE A 27 11.18 26.13 1.86
C ILE A 27 11.20 25.30 0.58
N SER A 28 12.08 24.31 0.53
CA SER A 28 12.07 23.28 -0.52
C SER A 28 11.64 21.93 0.06
N VAL A 29 10.82 21.24 -0.65
CA VAL A 29 10.40 19.86 -0.37
C VAL A 29 10.99 18.96 -1.46
N SER A 30 11.58 17.87 -1.04
CA SER A 30 12.23 16.92 -1.96
C SER A 30 11.37 15.68 -2.20
N PRO A 31 11.59 14.94 -3.30
CA PRO A 31 11.00 13.61 -3.46
C PRO A 31 11.33 12.67 -2.30
N GLU A 32 12.50 12.84 -1.68
CA GLU A 32 12.93 12.02 -0.53
C GLU A 32 12.08 12.25 0.72
N ASP A 33 11.52 13.44 0.94
CA ASP A 33 10.59 13.71 2.03
C ASP A 33 9.30 12.91 1.86
N LEU A 34 8.82 12.80 0.61
CA LEU A 34 7.65 11.96 0.27
C LEU A 34 7.97 10.46 0.42
N HIS A 35 9.14 10.02 -0.07
CA HIS A 35 9.59 8.65 0.12
C HIS A 35 9.68 8.28 1.60
N ALA A 36 10.26 9.16 2.42
CA ALA A 36 10.33 8.95 3.87
C ALA A 36 8.94 8.82 4.52
N SER A 37 7.95 9.60 4.05
CA SER A 37 6.58 9.50 4.55
C SER A 37 5.90 8.19 4.15
N VAL A 38 6.10 7.72 2.91
CA VAL A 38 5.58 6.42 2.44
C VAL A 38 6.27 5.25 3.16
N ASP A 39 7.58 5.31 3.35
CA ASP A 39 8.32 4.31 4.11
C ASP A 39 7.85 4.27 5.58
N LYS A 40 7.63 5.45 6.19
CA LYS A 40 7.15 5.54 7.58
C LYS A 40 5.77 4.93 7.75
N VAL A 41 4.82 5.20 6.85
CA VAL A 41 3.49 4.57 6.93
C VAL A 41 3.57 3.06 6.70
N THR A 42 4.48 2.60 5.85
CA THR A 42 4.77 1.17 5.65
C THR A 42 5.25 0.51 6.95
N GLU A 43 6.24 1.10 7.63
CA GLU A 43 6.71 0.62 8.94
C GLU A 43 5.58 0.55 9.98
N ILE A 44 4.71 1.57 10.01
CA ILE A 44 3.59 1.62 10.94
C ILE A 44 2.55 0.55 10.61
N MET A 45 2.23 0.34 9.34
CA MET A 45 1.31 -0.72 8.93
C MET A 45 1.80 -2.12 9.30
N ILE A 46 3.11 -2.37 9.22
CA ILE A 46 3.73 -3.61 9.69
C ILE A 46 3.63 -3.72 11.22
N HIS A 47 3.89 -2.62 11.92
CA HIS A 47 3.78 -2.58 13.38
C HIS A 47 2.36 -2.86 13.87
N ASP A 48 1.38 -2.26 13.22
CA ASP A 48 -0.05 -2.31 13.56
C ASP A 48 -0.76 -3.54 12.95
N ILE A 49 -0.06 -4.35 12.15
CA ILE A 49 -0.54 -5.59 11.50
C ILE A 49 -1.79 -5.33 10.64
N PHE A 50 -1.74 -4.33 9.78
CA PHE A 50 -2.83 -4.04 8.87
C PHE A 50 -3.02 -5.13 7.80
N SER A 51 -4.27 -5.46 7.48
CA SER A 51 -4.59 -6.37 6.37
C SER A 51 -4.18 -5.77 5.03
N PRO A 52 -3.78 -6.61 4.04
CA PRO A 52 -3.40 -6.09 2.72
C PRO A 52 -4.46 -5.22 2.03
N PRO A 53 -5.77 -5.54 2.08
CA PRO A 53 -6.79 -4.64 1.56
C PRO A 53 -6.84 -3.29 2.27
N VAL A 54 -6.80 -3.28 3.60
CA VAL A 54 -6.81 -2.02 4.37
C VAL A 54 -5.56 -1.19 4.09
N ALA A 55 -4.38 -1.83 3.99
CA ALA A 55 -3.14 -1.16 3.62
C ALA A 55 -3.24 -0.43 2.27
N SER A 56 -3.91 -1.03 1.26
CA SER A 56 -4.10 -0.37 -0.04
C SER A 56 -4.93 0.92 0.06
N ARG A 57 -5.93 0.92 0.93
CA ARG A 57 -6.73 2.10 1.23
C ARG A 57 -5.90 3.20 1.92
N ILE A 58 -5.02 2.81 2.84
CA ILE A 58 -4.13 3.74 3.55
C ILE A 58 -3.15 4.42 2.58
N PHE A 59 -2.67 3.75 1.55
CA PHE A 59 -1.82 4.38 0.54
C PHE A 59 -2.60 5.29 -0.41
N ALA A 60 -3.84 4.96 -0.77
CA ALA A 60 -4.59 5.68 -1.79
C ALA A 60 -5.03 7.08 -1.35
N TYR A 61 -5.72 7.20 -0.22
CA TYR A 61 -6.29 8.49 0.20
C TYR A 61 -5.26 9.60 0.47
N PRO A 62 -4.15 9.35 1.20
CA PRO A 62 -3.14 10.38 1.41
C PRO A 62 -2.43 10.80 0.11
N SER A 63 -2.19 9.84 -0.78
CA SER A 63 -1.60 10.12 -2.09
C SER A 63 -2.52 10.97 -2.95
N ILE A 64 -3.84 10.69 -2.95
CA ILE A 64 -4.86 11.50 -3.65
C ILE A 64 -4.90 12.92 -3.09
N ALA A 65 -4.92 13.08 -1.77
CA ALA A 65 -4.96 14.40 -1.12
C ALA A 65 -3.76 15.27 -1.53
N ALA A 66 -2.56 14.71 -1.46
CA ALA A 66 -1.35 15.41 -1.84
C ALA A 66 -1.30 15.72 -3.34
N TYR A 67 -1.71 14.76 -4.19
CA TYR A 67 -1.73 14.92 -5.64
C TYR A 67 -2.69 16.04 -6.08
N GLU A 68 -3.87 16.13 -5.52
CA GLU A 68 -4.82 17.18 -5.85
C GLU A 68 -4.28 18.58 -5.58
N ILE A 69 -3.52 18.74 -4.48
CA ILE A 69 -2.86 20.01 -4.16
C ILE A 69 -1.84 20.38 -5.23
N ILE A 70 -1.03 19.42 -5.69
CA ILE A 70 -0.04 19.66 -6.73
C ILE A 70 -0.69 19.90 -8.09
N ALA A 71 -1.74 19.15 -8.44
CA ALA A 71 -2.48 19.32 -9.70
C ALA A 71 -3.15 20.69 -9.79
N LEU A 72 -3.52 21.30 -8.67
CA LEU A 72 -4.16 22.62 -8.66
C LEU A 72 -3.25 23.73 -9.23
N GLN A 73 -1.94 23.63 -9.04
CA GLN A 73 -0.99 24.66 -9.48
C GLN A 73 -0.09 24.23 -10.64
N ASN A 74 0.02 22.95 -10.94
CA ASN A 74 0.91 22.43 -11.97
C ASN A 74 0.09 21.97 -13.20
N SER A 75 0.10 22.76 -14.25
CA SER A 75 -0.68 22.53 -15.47
C SER A 75 -0.32 21.25 -16.24
N LYS A 76 0.74 20.54 -15.83
CA LYS A 76 1.07 19.21 -16.40
C LYS A 76 0.14 18.11 -15.85
N TYR A 77 -0.60 18.38 -14.78
CA TYR A 77 -1.42 17.40 -14.10
C TYR A 77 -2.88 17.83 -14.05
N ASN A 78 -3.78 16.89 -14.22
CA ASN A 78 -5.22 17.08 -14.15
C ASN A 78 -5.75 16.68 -12.78
N SER A 79 -6.73 17.41 -12.26
CA SER A 79 -7.45 17.04 -11.06
C SER A 79 -8.20 15.71 -11.25
N LEU A 80 -8.30 14.94 -10.18
CA LEU A 80 -9.08 13.71 -10.10
C LEU A 80 -10.57 13.95 -9.83
N ALA A 81 -10.96 15.22 -9.58
CA ALA A 81 -12.36 15.57 -9.36
C ALA A 81 -13.21 15.22 -10.59
N GLY A 82 -14.29 14.48 -10.36
CA GLY A 82 -15.15 13.95 -11.43
C GLY A 82 -14.57 12.74 -12.18
N GLN A 83 -13.32 12.34 -11.91
CA GLN A 83 -12.71 11.14 -12.46
C GLN A 83 -12.76 9.97 -11.47
N LEU A 84 -12.64 10.26 -10.17
CA LEU A 84 -12.88 9.28 -9.11
C LEU A 84 -14.33 9.34 -8.65
N LYS A 85 -14.86 8.22 -8.20
CA LYS A 85 -16.26 8.11 -7.78
C LYS A 85 -16.57 9.04 -6.61
N GLU A 86 -17.62 9.83 -6.80
CA GLU A 86 -18.13 10.77 -5.78
C GLU A 86 -17.07 11.77 -5.28
N PHE A 87 -15.97 11.94 -6.01
CA PHE A 87 -14.92 12.86 -5.66
C PHE A 87 -15.16 14.23 -6.30
N THR A 88 -15.22 15.26 -5.46
CA THR A 88 -15.39 16.66 -5.88
C THR A 88 -14.08 17.43 -5.76
N ALA A 89 -13.99 18.57 -6.46
CA ALA A 89 -12.80 19.42 -6.40
C ALA A 89 -12.47 19.84 -4.96
N ILE A 90 -11.20 19.79 -4.61
CA ILE A 90 -10.72 20.29 -3.32
C ILE A 90 -10.91 21.82 -3.19
N PRO A 91 -11.02 22.37 -1.96
CA PRO A 91 -11.11 23.81 -1.76
C PRO A 91 -9.89 24.52 -2.34
N ARG A 92 -10.08 25.73 -2.87
CA ARG A 92 -8.97 26.58 -3.29
C ARG A 92 -8.38 27.29 -2.07
N PRO A 93 -7.07 27.57 -2.07
CA PRO A 93 -6.46 28.32 -0.98
C PRO A 93 -6.97 29.76 -0.96
N ASP A 94 -6.90 30.40 0.19
CA ASP A 94 -7.18 31.84 0.36
C ASP A 94 -6.21 32.65 -0.52
N SER A 95 -6.75 33.45 -1.43
CA SER A 95 -5.97 34.27 -2.37
C SER A 95 -5.11 35.36 -1.71
N THR A 96 -5.37 35.68 -0.43
CA THR A 96 -4.59 36.64 0.36
C THR A 96 -3.34 36.01 0.99
N LYS A 97 -3.26 34.68 0.99
CA LYS A 97 -2.17 33.90 1.58
C LYS A 97 -1.16 33.44 0.53
N THR A 98 0.09 33.30 0.93
CA THR A 98 1.13 32.71 0.08
C THR A 98 1.31 31.24 0.44
N ILE A 99 1.08 30.35 -0.53
CA ILE A 99 1.11 28.91 -0.32
C ILE A 99 2.34 28.28 -1.01
N ASN A 100 3.10 27.49 -0.27
CA ASN A 100 4.00 26.50 -0.84
C ASN A 100 3.20 25.19 -1.01
N TYR A 101 2.84 24.86 -2.25
CA TYR A 101 1.97 23.72 -2.55
C TYR A 101 2.63 22.36 -2.23
N GLU A 102 3.94 22.25 -2.32
CA GLU A 102 4.64 21.01 -1.94
C GLU A 102 4.60 20.78 -0.43
N VAL A 103 4.77 21.85 0.36
CA VAL A 103 4.57 21.80 1.83
C VAL A 103 3.13 21.42 2.16
N ALA A 104 2.13 22.07 1.53
CA ALA A 104 0.72 21.76 1.77
C ALA A 104 0.39 20.30 1.39
N ALA A 105 0.96 19.79 0.29
CA ALA A 105 0.80 18.39 -0.14
C ALA A 105 1.38 17.41 0.88
N MET A 106 2.58 17.68 1.39
CA MET A 106 3.19 16.86 2.44
C MET A 106 2.40 16.89 3.75
N VAL A 107 1.90 18.06 4.14
CA VAL A 107 1.00 18.20 5.30
C VAL A 107 -0.23 17.32 5.10
N ALA A 108 -0.91 17.44 3.96
CA ALA A 108 -2.09 16.64 3.67
C ALA A 108 -1.79 15.14 3.68
N HIS A 109 -0.67 14.72 3.09
CA HIS A 109 -0.24 13.32 3.08
C HIS A 109 -0.01 12.78 4.50
N MET A 110 0.76 13.47 5.33
CA MET A 110 1.11 13.00 6.67
C MET A 110 -0.08 13.04 7.64
N GLU A 111 -0.86 14.13 7.63
CA GLU A 111 -1.99 14.26 8.55
C GLU A 111 -3.15 13.31 8.19
N LEU A 112 -3.34 13.01 6.90
CA LEU A 112 -4.33 12.00 6.50
C LEU A 112 -3.86 10.58 6.84
N ASN A 113 -2.58 10.28 6.69
CA ASN A 113 -2.01 9.00 7.15
C ASN A 113 -2.26 8.78 8.65
N LYS A 114 -2.06 9.80 9.48
CA LYS A 114 -2.35 9.72 10.93
C LYS A 114 -3.79 9.29 11.22
N LYS A 115 -4.75 9.78 10.46
CA LYS A 115 -6.18 9.39 10.62
C LYS A 115 -6.48 7.95 10.22
N LEU A 116 -5.56 7.28 9.55
CA LEU A 116 -5.75 5.94 8.97
C LEU A 116 -4.97 4.82 9.69
N ILE A 117 -4.06 5.17 10.59
CA ILE A 117 -3.19 4.26 11.33
C ILE A 117 -3.55 4.25 12.82
N PHE A 118 -3.06 3.24 13.58
CA PHE A 118 -3.29 3.17 15.03
C PHE A 118 -2.15 3.84 15.81
N SER A 119 -0.89 3.63 15.40
CA SER A 119 0.30 4.19 16.07
C SER A 119 0.65 5.57 15.51
N GLU A 120 -0.23 6.55 15.76
CA GLU A 120 -0.10 7.94 15.25
C GLU A 120 1.21 8.61 15.69
N ASP A 121 1.67 8.36 16.93
CA ASP A 121 2.90 8.87 17.51
C ASP A 121 4.14 8.62 16.65
N LYS A 122 4.18 7.48 15.97
CA LYS A 122 5.29 7.12 15.07
C LYS A 122 5.34 8.00 13.81
N MET A 123 4.19 8.39 13.27
CA MET A 123 4.10 9.34 12.16
C MET A 123 4.41 10.76 12.63
N GLU A 124 3.98 11.12 13.84
CA GLU A 124 4.24 12.44 14.44
C GLU A 124 5.72 12.74 14.56
N MET A 125 6.56 11.77 14.89
CA MET A 125 8.01 11.95 14.96
C MET A 125 8.60 12.43 13.62
N LEU A 126 8.20 11.86 12.49
CA LEU A 126 8.65 12.33 11.17
C LEU A 126 8.06 13.69 10.83
N ARG A 127 6.74 13.85 11.02
CA ARG A 127 6.01 15.10 10.79
C ARG A 127 6.65 16.28 11.54
N ASP A 128 6.88 16.14 12.84
CA ASP A 128 7.37 17.22 13.68
C ASP A 128 8.81 17.63 13.30
N SER A 129 9.62 16.67 12.87
CA SER A 129 10.95 16.96 12.33
C SER A 129 10.89 17.83 11.07
N LEU A 130 10.01 17.47 10.11
CA LEU A 130 9.82 18.24 8.88
C LEU A 130 9.20 19.61 9.17
N TYR A 131 8.16 19.66 10.00
CA TYR A 131 7.48 20.91 10.38
C TYR A 131 8.45 21.89 11.04
N SER A 132 9.24 21.45 12.00
CA SER A 132 10.23 22.29 12.66
C SER A 132 11.26 22.85 11.68
N ASN A 133 11.71 22.05 10.71
CA ASN A 133 12.63 22.51 9.67
C ASN A 133 11.99 23.59 8.79
N TRP A 134 10.76 23.39 8.32
CA TRP A 134 10.07 24.35 7.46
C TRP A 134 9.67 25.64 8.20
N GLU A 135 9.18 25.51 9.42
CA GLU A 135 8.86 26.66 10.27
C GLU A 135 10.09 27.52 10.57
N ASN A 136 11.22 26.88 10.86
CA ASN A 136 12.48 27.59 11.10
C ASN A 136 12.98 28.36 9.87
N LYS A 137 12.68 27.90 8.65
CA LYS A 137 13.05 28.60 7.41
C LYS A 137 12.13 29.80 7.14
N ASN A 138 10.82 29.59 7.22
CA ASN A 138 9.82 30.62 6.96
C ASN A 138 8.51 30.29 7.66
N GLN A 139 8.32 30.83 8.86
CA GLN A 139 7.16 30.54 9.71
C GLN A 139 5.82 30.90 9.04
N THR A 140 5.73 32.08 8.41
CA THR A 140 4.47 32.54 7.78
C THR A 140 4.10 31.66 6.61
N LEU A 141 5.05 31.39 5.69
CA LEU A 141 4.81 30.55 4.53
C LEU A 141 4.45 29.12 4.96
N PHE A 142 5.11 28.58 5.98
CA PHE A 142 4.79 27.27 6.53
C PHE A 142 3.38 27.24 7.14
N SER A 143 3.03 28.23 7.99
CA SER A 143 1.71 28.29 8.63
C SER A 143 0.60 28.35 7.60
N ASP A 144 0.69 29.23 6.59
CA ASP A 144 -0.31 29.36 5.54
C ASP A 144 -0.46 28.08 4.71
N SER A 145 0.67 27.45 4.38
CA SER A 145 0.68 26.19 3.62
C SER A 145 0.10 25.02 4.43
N LYS A 146 0.41 24.97 5.73
CA LYS A 146 -0.13 23.98 6.66
C LYS A 146 -1.64 24.12 6.80
N ASP A 147 -2.14 25.34 7.01
CA ASP A 147 -3.57 25.60 7.12
C ASP A 147 -4.32 25.12 5.87
N TYR A 148 -3.75 25.38 4.69
CA TYR A 148 -4.36 24.91 3.44
C TYR A 148 -4.31 23.38 3.32
N GLY A 149 -3.18 22.74 3.63
CA GLY A 149 -3.08 21.28 3.66
C GLY A 149 -4.13 20.64 4.57
N LEU A 150 -4.36 21.23 5.76
CA LEU A 150 -5.39 20.75 6.70
C LEU A 150 -6.81 20.91 6.16
N GLN A 151 -7.12 21.98 5.43
CA GLN A 151 -8.43 22.12 4.76
C GLN A 151 -8.66 20.99 3.74
N VAL A 152 -7.62 20.61 3.00
CA VAL A 152 -7.72 19.48 2.06
C VAL A 152 -7.88 18.15 2.82
N VAL A 153 -7.21 17.97 3.95
CA VAL A 153 -7.40 16.80 4.83
C VAL A 153 -8.87 16.65 5.26
N GLU A 154 -9.52 17.74 5.64
CA GLU A 154 -10.94 17.71 6.03
C GLU A 154 -11.84 17.30 4.85
N HIS A 155 -11.61 17.88 3.66
CA HIS A 155 -12.36 17.55 2.45
C HIS A 155 -12.22 16.06 2.07
N ILE A 156 -10.98 15.52 2.06
CA ILE A 156 -10.72 14.12 1.76
C ILE A 156 -11.28 13.21 2.86
N THR A 157 -11.20 13.60 4.12
CA THR A 157 -11.78 12.84 5.25
C THR A 157 -13.30 12.70 5.10
N GLU A 158 -13.99 13.76 4.69
CA GLU A 158 -15.43 13.71 4.42
C GLU A 158 -15.75 12.75 3.26
N TRP A 159 -15.02 12.85 2.14
CA TRP A 159 -15.20 11.93 1.01
C TRP A 159 -14.89 10.48 1.40
N MET A 160 -13.80 10.24 2.13
CA MET A 160 -13.37 8.94 2.62
C MET A 160 -14.40 8.31 3.58
N SER A 161 -15.05 9.10 4.43
CA SER A 161 -16.05 8.61 5.40
C SER A 161 -17.27 7.96 4.74
N LYS A 162 -17.46 8.21 3.44
CA LYS A 162 -18.57 7.68 2.63
C LYS A 162 -18.18 6.46 1.79
N ASP A 163 -16.98 5.90 1.99
CA ASP A 163 -16.48 4.76 1.22
C ASP A 163 -16.96 3.39 1.72
N ASN A 164 -17.81 3.37 2.71
CA ASN A 164 -18.38 2.18 3.33
C ASN A 164 -17.43 1.40 4.25
N TYR A 165 -16.20 1.91 4.51
CA TYR A 165 -15.24 1.21 5.38
C TYR A 165 -15.78 0.98 6.78
N ASN A 166 -16.33 2.02 7.42
CA ASN A 166 -16.86 1.92 8.78
C ASN A 166 -18.03 0.92 8.86
N GLN A 167 -18.87 0.88 7.82
CA GLN A 167 -20.00 -0.04 7.74
C GLN A 167 -19.53 -1.49 7.65
N THR A 168 -18.45 -1.77 6.91
CA THR A 168 -17.91 -3.14 6.83
C THR A 168 -17.46 -3.69 8.18
N ARG A 169 -17.07 -2.82 9.13
CA ARG A 169 -16.63 -3.22 10.48
C ARG A 169 -17.76 -3.76 11.36
N THR A 170 -19.00 -3.44 11.04
CA THR A 170 -20.20 -3.84 11.80
C THR A 170 -21.06 -4.88 11.07
N MET A 171 -20.68 -5.29 9.87
CA MET A 171 -21.36 -6.36 9.15
C MET A 171 -21.15 -7.73 9.80
N PRO A 172 -22.06 -8.69 9.60
CA PRO A 172 -21.93 -10.03 10.19
C PRO A 172 -20.60 -10.69 9.85
N LYS A 173 -20.04 -11.44 10.79
CA LYS A 173 -18.85 -12.26 10.51
C LYS A 173 -19.11 -13.25 9.40
N PHE A 174 -18.07 -13.58 8.64
CA PHE A 174 -18.14 -14.62 7.63
C PHE A 174 -18.38 -15.98 8.31
N MET A 175 -19.42 -16.68 7.85
CA MET A 175 -19.73 -18.00 8.38
C MET A 175 -19.02 -19.06 7.54
N VAL A 176 -18.20 -19.87 8.21
CA VAL A 176 -17.51 -21.00 7.58
C VAL A 176 -18.50 -22.18 7.50
N ASP A 177 -18.63 -22.75 6.33
CA ASP A 177 -19.38 -23.99 6.10
C ASP A 177 -18.41 -25.18 6.14
N THR A 178 -18.41 -25.91 7.24
CA THR A 178 -17.51 -27.06 7.43
C THR A 178 -18.06 -28.36 6.86
N GLU A 179 -19.31 -28.38 6.37
CA GLU A 179 -19.91 -29.55 5.75
C GLU A 179 -19.69 -29.58 4.21
N ASP A 180 -19.39 -28.40 3.62
CA ASP A 180 -19.07 -28.27 2.19
C ASP A 180 -17.55 -28.25 1.99
N GLU A 181 -16.94 -29.39 1.66
CA GLU A 181 -15.52 -29.52 1.41
C GLU A 181 -14.97 -28.66 0.26
N THR A 182 -15.83 -28.06 -0.55
CA THR A 182 -15.43 -27.15 -1.63
C THR A 182 -15.13 -25.74 -1.14
N ARG A 183 -15.57 -25.41 0.08
CA ARG A 183 -15.53 -24.07 0.67
C ARG A 183 -14.33 -23.87 1.56
N TRP A 184 -13.85 -22.63 1.54
CA TRP A 184 -12.75 -22.24 2.38
C TRP A 184 -13.00 -22.48 3.87
N GLN A 185 -11.99 -23.00 4.54
CA GLN A 185 -11.94 -23.21 5.99
C GLN A 185 -10.65 -22.61 6.54
N PRO A 186 -10.64 -22.19 7.83
CA PRO A 186 -9.42 -21.77 8.52
C PRO A 186 -8.36 -22.86 8.50
N THR A 187 -7.11 -22.45 8.26
CA THR A 187 -5.96 -23.36 8.13
C THR A 187 -4.99 -23.25 9.32
N PRO A 188 -4.17 -24.29 9.58
CA PRO A 188 -3.13 -24.21 10.58
C PRO A 188 -2.13 -23.05 10.32
N PRO A 189 -1.36 -22.61 11.34
CA PRO A 189 -1.39 -23.08 12.72
C PRO A 189 -2.40 -22.35 13.60
N ALA A 190 -2.88 -21.17 13.18
CA ALA A 190 -3.66 -20.26 14.01
C ALA A 190 -5.18 -20.40 13.83
N TYR A 191 -5.65 -21.05 12.78
CA TYR A 191 -7.08 -21.18 12.44
C TYR A 191 -7.83 -19.84 12.53
N MET A 192 -7.22 -18.80 11.94
CA MET A 192 -7.72 -17.43 12.00
C MET A 192 -9.07 -17.28 11.29
N GLU A 193 -9.90 -16.38 11.81
CA GLU A 193 -11.13 -15.95 11.12
C GLU A 193 -10.79 -15.33 9.76
N SER A 194 -11.76 -15.33 8.83
CA SER A 194 -11.57 -14.76 7.49
C SER A 194 -11.34 -13.25 7.53
N ILE A 195 -10.39 -12.79 6.72
CA ILE A 195 -9.97 -11.40 6.67
C ILE A 195 -10.78 -10.62 5.64
N GLU A 196 -11.35 -9.50 6.06
CA GLU A 196 -12.05 -8.51 5.22
C GLU A 196 -13.15 -9.09 4.32
N PRO A 197 -14.09 -9.92 4.83
CA PRO A 197 -15.09 -10.62 4.00
C PRO A 197 -16.04 -9.67 3.26
N HIS A 198 -16.11 -8.41 3.66
CA HIS A 198 -16.98 -7.40 3.07
C HIS A 198 -16.22 -6.33 2.27
N TRP A 199 -14.95 -6.58 1.91
CA TRP A 199 -14.12 -5.61 1.20
C TRP A 199 -14.69 -5.22 -0.17
N ASN A 200 -15.45 -6.10 -0.80
CA ASN A 200 -16.18 -5.81 -2.04
C ASN A 200 -17.33 -4.78 -1.88
N LYS A 201 -17.64 -4.35 -0.65
CA LYS A 201 -18.60 -3.28 -0.37
C LYS A 201 -17.95 -1.90 -0.27
N ILE A 202 -16.62 -1.84 -0.26
CA ILE A 202 -15.89 -0.56 -0.30
C ILE A 202 -16.18 0.13 -1.64
N ARG A 203 -16.37 1.46 -1.59
CA ARG A 203 -16.49 2.27 -2.81
C ARG A 203 -15.21 2.16 -3.63
N THR A 204 -15.35 1.74 -4.87
CA THR A 204 -14.25 1.71 -5.84
C THR A 204 -13.81 3.13 -6.21
N PHE A 205 -12.58 3.27 -6.69
CA PHE A 205 -12.06 4.56 -7.13
C PHE A 205 -12.38 4.85 -8.59
N VAL A 206 -12.02 3.94 -9.49
CA VAL A 206 -12.14 4.10 -10.95
C VAL A 206 -13.06 3.05 -11.57
N ILE A 207 -12.96 1.78 -11.14
CA ILE A 207 -13.77 0.70 -11.70
C ILE A 207 -15.25 0.87 -11.31
N ASP A 208 -16.17 0.45 -12.18
CA ASP A 208 -17.62 0.68 -12.00
C ASP A 208 -18.20 -0.08 -10.79
N SER A 209 -17.69 -1.26 -10.52
CA SER A 209 -18.08 -2.11 -9.40
C SER A 209 -16.99 -3.12 -9.07
N ALA A 210 -17.02 -3.70 -7.88
CA ALA A 210 -16.12 -4.76 -7.47
C ALA A 210 -16.12 -5.95 -8.45
N ALA A 211 -17.27 -6.25 -9.07
CA ALA A 211 -17.46 -7.35 -9.99
C ALA A 211 -17.12 -7.01 -11.47
N GLN A 212 -16.73 -5.78 -11.80
CA GLN A 212 -16.49 -5.38 -13.20
C GLN A 212 -15.43 -6.26 -13.89
N PHE A 213 -14.39 -6.64 -13.16
CA PHE A 213 -13.34 -7.54 -13.65
C PHE A 213 -13.50 -8.96 -13.10
N LYS A 214 -14.76 -9.43 -12.99
CA LYS A 214 -15.02 -10.82 -12.62
C LYS A 214 -14.27 -11.75 -13.57
N PRO A 215 -13.33 -12.59 -13.04
CA PRO A 215 -12.58 -13.52 -13.88
C PRO A 215 -13.43 -14.72 -14.29
N VAL A 216 -12.88 -15.56 -15.17
CA VAL A 216 -13.42 -16.90 -15.40
C VAL A 216 -13.43 -17.67 -14.08
N PRO A 217 -14.41 -18.53 -13.82
CA PRO A 217 -14.45 -19.32 -12.58
C PRO A 217 -13.25 -20.29 -12.50
N PRO A 218 -12.87 -20.71 -11.28
CA PRO A 218 -11.89 -21.78 -11.13
C PRO A 218 -12.41 -23.08 -11.75
N PRO A 219 -11.52 -24.07 -12.03
CA PRO A 219 -11.96 -25.40 -12.44
C PRO A 219 -13.00 -25.96 -11.46
N PRO A 220 -14.09 -26.60 -11.97
CA PRO A 220 -15.10 -27.17 -11.11
C PRO A 220 -14.48 -28.18 -10.11
N PHE A 221 -14.83 -28.02 -8.83
CA PHE A 221 -14.33 -28.91 -7.78
C PHE A 221 -14.64 -30.38 -8.10
N SER A 222 -13.62 -31.22 -8.08
CA SER A 222 -13.74 -32.66 -8.25
C SER A 222 -12.48 -33.37 -7.79
N MET A 223 -12.62 -34.35 -6.91
CA MET A 223 -11.53 -35.22 -6.44
C MET A 223 -11.28 -36.44 -7.36
N LYS A 224 -11.93 -36.52 -8.54
CA LYS A 224 -11.61 -37.53 -9.56
C LYS A 224 -10.24 -37.23 -10.17
N LYS A 225 -9.37 -38.24 -10.26
CA LYS A 225 -7.95 -38.09 -10.69
C LYS A 225 -7.80 -37.44 -12.08
N GLU A 226 -8.76 -37.63 -12.96
CA GLU A 226 -8.76 -37.11 -14.33
C GLU A 226 -9.26 -35.67 -14.44
N SER A 227 -9.88 -35.12 -13.36
CA SER A 227 -10.42 -33.76 -13.37
C SER A 227 -9.30 -32.72 -13.36
N ASP A 228 -9.57 -31.58 -13.95
CA ASP A 228 -8.59 -30.47 -13.99
C ASP A 228 -8.32 -29.92 -12.59
N PHE A 229 -9.35 -29.87 -11.72
CA PHE A 229 -9.16 -29.46 -10.33
C PHE A 229 -8.19 -30.38 -9.56
N TYR A 230 -8.36 -31.70 -9.67
CA TYR A 230 -7.48 -32.66 -8.99
C TYR A 230 -6.05 -32.58 -9.52
N LYS A 231 -5.88 -32.39 -10.84
CA LYS A 231 -4.54 -32.20 -11.44
C LYS A 231 -3.84 -30.96 -10.87
N GLU A 232 -4.55 -29.84 -10.71
CA GLU A 232 -3.99 -28.64 -10.09
C GLU A 232 -3.64 -28.87 -8.60
N LEU A 233 -4.46 -29.61 -7.86
CA LEU A 233 -4.16 -29.98 -6.48
C LEU A 233 -2.88 -30.82 -6.37
N VAL A 234 -2.75 -31.84 -7.22
CA VAL A 234 -1.54 -32.70 -7.26
C VAL A 234 -0.33 -31.90 -7.73
N GLU A 235 -0.50 -30.98 -8.68
CA GLU A 235 0.59 -30.10 -9.13
C GLU A 235 1.16 -29.27 -7.98
N VAL A 236 0.31 -28.66 -7.11
CA VAL A 236 0.77 -27.93 -5.92
C VAL A 236 1.54 -28.84 -4.97
N TYR A 237 1.02 -30.04 -4.71
CA TYR A 237 1.68 -31.03 -3.86
C TYR A 237 3.04 -31.43 -4.39
N ASP A 238 3.13 -31.77 -5.67
CA ASP A 238 4.36 -32.23 -6.32
C ASP A 238 5.43 -31.14 -6.39
N ILE A 239 5.05 -29.93 -6.82
CA ILE A 239 5.96 -28.77 -6.88
C ILE A 239 6.52 -28.47 -5.49
N SER A 240 5.65 -28.34 -4.48
CA SER A 240 6.07 -28.05 -3.11
C SER A 240 7.03 -29.10 -2.56
N ASN A 241 6.75 -30.40 -2.79
CA ASN A 241 7.64 -31.48 -2.36
C ASN A 241 8.98 -31.50 -3.12
N GLN A 242 8.97 -31.21 -4.42
CA GLN A 242 10.21 -31.11 -5.21
C GLN A 242 11.08 -29.94 -4.71
N ILE A 243 10.49 -28.78 -4.45
CA ILE A 243 11.17 -27.60 -3.95
C ILE A 243 11.76 -27.85 -2.56
N THR A 244 10.98 -28.43 -1.65
CA THR A 244 11.43 -28.77 -0.30
C THR A 244 12.60 -29.77 -0.32
N LYS A 245 12.58 -30.74 -1.23
CA LYS A 245 13.72 -31.70 -1.42
C LYS A 245 15.00 -31.04 -1.94
N LYS A 246 14.88 -29.92 -2.70
CA LYS A 246 16.06 -29.15 -3.14
C LYS A 246 16.73 -28.39 -1.99
N GLY A 247 16.00 -28.16 -0.89
CA GLY A 247 16.46 -27.45 0.30
C GLY A 247 16.21 -25.92 0.22
N ASP A 248 16.45 -25.25 1.35
CA ASP A 248 16.15 -23.83 1.56
C ASP A 248 16.91 -22.88 0.63
N ASP A 249 18.01 -23.34 0.04
CA ASP A 249 18.80 -22.58 -0.92
C ASP A 249 18.25 -22.61 -2.36
N SER A 250 17.18 -23.36 -2.63
CA SER A 250 16.58 -23.41 -3.96
C SER A 250 16.03 -22.04 -4.37
N GLU A 251 16.11 -21.75 -5.68
CA GLU A 251 15.63 -20.46 -6.22
C GLU A 251 14.13 -20.28 -5.99
N GLU A 252 13.37 -21.35 -6.09
CA GLU A 252 11.92 -21.35 -5.89
C GLU A 252 11.55 -20.98 -4.44
N ILE A 253 12.28 -21.46 -3.43
CA ILE A 253 12.08 -21.08 -2.03
C ILE A 253 12.46 -19.60 -1.82
N LYS A 254 13.58 -19.17 -2.40
CA LYS A 254 14.00 -17.75 -2.34
C LYS A 254 12.96 -16.82 -2.97
N ILE A 255 12.37 -17.23 -4.11
CA ILE A 255 11.26 -16.50 -4.75
C ILE A 255 10.04 -16.48 -3.83
N ALA A 256 9.64 -17.63 -3.29
CA ALA A 256 8.50 -17.72 -2.39
C ALA A 256 8.66 -16.82 -1.15
N GLN A 257 9.84 -16.83 -0.54
CA GLN A 257 10.16 -16.02 0.65
C GLN A 257 10.22 -14.50 0.34
N PHE A 258 10.80 -14.12 -0.80
CA PHE A 258 10.92 -12.73 -1.20
C PHE A 258 9.55 -12.06 -1.39
N TRP A 259 8.60 -12.80 -1.95
CA TRP A 259 7.23 -12.32 -2.15
C TRP A 259 6.27 -12.76 -1.02
N ASP A 260 6.78 -13.22 0.14
CA ASP A 260 5.92 -13.59 1.27
C ASP A 260 5.48 -12.36 2.05
N CYS A 261 4.61 -11.58 1.45
CA CYS A 261 4.03 -10.36 2.03
C CYS A 261 2.76 -10.70 2.84
N ASN A 262 2.85 -11.69 3.73
CA ASN A 262 1.75 -12.10 4.61
C ASN A 262 1.97 -11.54 6.02
N PRO A 263 1.23 -10.50 6.46
CA PRO A 263 1.40 -9.92 7.81
C PRO A 263 0.91 -10.85 8.93
N TYR A 264 0.24 -11.95 8.60
CA TYR A 264 -0.36 -12.89 9.56
C TYR A 264 0.49 -14.14 9.81
N VAL A 265 1.74 -14.15 9.34
CA VAL A 265 2.63 -15.27 9.65
C VAL A 265 2.84 -15.36 11.15
N SER A 266 2.38 -16.47 11.74
CA SER A 266 2.49 -16.73 13.18
C SER A 266 3.52 -17.82 13.46
N VAL A 267 4.39 -17.55 14.43
CA VAL A 267 5.34 -18.53 14.95
C VAL A 267 4.98 -18.83 16.40
N THR A 268 4.65 -20.07 16.69
CA THR A 268 4.36 -20.51 18.08
C THR A 268 5.64 -20.96 18.75
N ARG A 269 5.98 -20.33 19.89
CA ARG A 269 7.07 -20.75 20.78
C ARG A 269 6.50 -21.00 22.16
N GLY A 270 6.30 -22.26 22.51
CA GLY A 270 5.65 -22.66 23.77
C GLY A 270 4.18 -22.19 23.80
N HIS A 271 3.82 -21.34 24.75
CA HIS A 271 2.47 -20.78 24.91
C HIS A 271 2.30 -19.40 24.25
N LEU A 272 3.33 -18.88 23.59
CA LEU A 272 3.32 -17.57 22.96
C LEU A 272 3.29 -17.69 21.44
N MET A 273 2.41 -16.93 20.80
CA MET A 273 2.34 -16.76 19.37
C MET A 273 2.94 -15.41 19.02
N PHE A 274 3.89 -15.41 18.08
CA PHE A 274 4.53 -14.20 17.56
C PHE A 274 4.12 -14.00 16.11
N ALA A 275 3.70 -12.79 15.75
CA ALA A 275 3.55 -12.40 14.36
C ALA A 275 4.93 -12.03 13.78
N THR A 276 5.29 -12.60 12.64
CA THR A 276 6.46 -12.17 11.88
C THR A 276 6.09 -10.91 11.13
N LYS A 277 6.88 -9.84 11.31
CA LYS A 277 6.65 -8.55 10.66
C LYS A 277 7.03 -8.65 9.18
N LYS A 278 6.06 -8.48 8.30
CA LYS A 278 6.25 -8.48 6.84
C LYS A 278 5.44 -7.36 6.21
N ILE A 279 5.95 -6.82 5.09
CA ILE A 279 5.22 -5.83 4.30
C ILE A 279 4.00 -6.48 3.63
N THR A 280 3.03 -5.65 3.22
CA THR A 280 1.92 -6.13 2.39
C THR A 280 2.30 -6.08 0.90
N PRO A 281 1.60 -6.80 -0.01
CA PRO A 281 1.88 -6.71 -1.44
C PRO A 281 1.78 -5.28 -1.98
N GLY A 282 0.82 -4.50 -1.47
CA GLY A 282 0.70 -3.08 -1.83
C GLY A 282 1.91 -2.26 -1.39
N ALA A 283 2.42 -2.48 -0.17
CA ALA A 283 3.62 -1.81 0.33
C ALA A 283 4.86 -2.16 -0.50
N HIS A 284 5.01 -3.41 -0.91
CA HIS A 284 6.10 -3.85 -1.79
C HIS A 284 6.08 -3.05 -3.12
N TRP A 285 4.91 -2.95 -3.76
CA TRP A 285 4.78 -2.18 -5.01
C TRP A 285 4.93 -0.66 -4.82
N MET A 286 4.61 -0.11 -3.64
CA MET A 286 4.96 1.27 -3.30
C MET A 286 6.49 1.43 -3.19
N GLY A 287 7.19 0.46 -2.60
CA GLY A 287 8.65 0.42 -2.59
C GLY A 287 9.28 0.37 -3.99
N ILE A 288 8.75 -0.49 -4.88
CA ILE A 288 9.17 -0.54 -6.29
C ILE A 288 8.91 0.82 -7.00
N THR A 289 7.79 1.48 -6.70
CA THR A 289 7.50 2.83 -7.22
C THR A 289 8.55 3.85 -6.76
N LYS A 290 9.02 3.79 -5.51
CA LYS A 290 10.14 4.58 -4.99
C LYS A 290 11.42 4.33 -5.80
N ILE A 291 11.78 3.07 -6.00
CA ILE A 291 12.97 2.68 -6.76
C ILE A 291 12.90 3.26 -8.18
N ALA A 292 11.75 3.13 -8.86
CA ALA A 292 11.56 3.66 -10.20
C ALA A 292 11.66 5.20 -10.26
N SER A 293 11.05 5.89 -9.29
CA SER A 293 11.10 7.34 -9.18
C SER A 293 12.52 7.85 -8.97
N ARG A 294 13.29 7.23 -8.08
CA ARG A 294 14.70 7.55 -7.84
C ARG A 294 15.56 7.29 -9.08
N LYS A 295 15.38 6.14 -9.74
CA LYS A 295 16.15 5.77 -10.94
C LYS A 295 15.93 6.72 -12.12
N THR A 296 14.79 7.40 -12.16
CA THR A 296 14.45 8.37 -13.21
C THR A 296 14.62 9.82 -12.80
N ASP A 297 15.24 10.10 -11.66
CA ASP A 297 15.40 11.44 -11.08
C ASP A 297 14.07 12.24 -11.13
N SER A 298 12.97 11.55 -10.78
CA SER A 298 11.64 12.16 -10.78
C SER A 298 11.56 13.29 -9.76
N ASP A 299 11.04 14.44 -10.17
CA ASP A 299 10.72 15.53 -9.26
C ASP A 299 9.58 15.15 -8.29
N PHE A 300 9.30 16.01 -7.31
CA PHE A 300 8.27 15.76 -6.32
C PHE A 300 6.89 15.47 -6.95
N ALA A 301 6.49 16.28 -7.94
CA ALA A 301 5.19 16.15 -8.58
C ALA A 301 5.06 14.84 -9.37
N ARG A 302 6.11 14.44 -10.12
CA ARG A 302 6.13 13.19 -10.86
C ARG A 302 6.17 11.97 -9.94
N THR A 303 6.91 12.04 -8.84
CA THR A 303 6.96 11.00 -7.82
C THR A 303 5.58 10.79 -7.19
N LEU A 304 4.92 11.89 -6.82
CA LEU A 304 3.58 11.85 -6.25
C LEU A 304 2.54 11.33 -7.23
N TYR A 305 2.61 11.75 -8.51
CA TYR A 305 1.80 11.18 -9.59
C TYR A 305 1.93 9.65 -9.68
N ALA A 306 3.15 9.14 -9.64
CA ALA A 306 3.40 7.70 -9.73
C ALA A 306 2.80 6.95 -8.52
N TYR A 307 3.05 7.43 -7.31
CA TYR A 307 2.45 6.85 -6.10
C TYR A 307 0.92 6.87 -6.13
N THR A 308 0.34 8.00 -6.53
CA THR A 308 -1.11 8.15 -6.56
C THR A 308 -1.75 7.19 -7.56
N LYS A 309 -1.23 7.13 -8.79
CA LYS A 309 -1.80 6.27 -9.83
C LYS A 309 -1.65 4.79 -9.49
N ALA A 310 -0.49 4.39 -8.97
CA ALA A 310 -0.24 3.02 -8.54
C ALA A 310 -1.14 2.62 -7.35
N SER A 311 -1.27 3.47 -6.32
CA SER A 311 -2.10 3.19 -5.16
C SER A 311 -3.59 3.09 -5.49
N ILE A 312 -4.11 3.92 -6.39
CA ILE A 312 -5.51 3.84 -6.87
C ILE A 312 -5.74 2.50 -7.59
N ALA A 313 -4.85 2.13 -8.51
CA ALA A 313 -4.98 0.86 -9.24
C ALA A 313 -4.93 -0.35 -8.31
N MET A 314 -4.04 -0.34 -7.31
CA MET A 314 -3.94 -1.41 -6.32
C MET A 314 -5.16 -1.48 -5.40
N ALA A 315 -5.71 -0.35 -4.99
CA ALA A 315 -6.90 -0.31 -4.14
C ALA A 315 -8.12 -0.92 -4.87
N ASP A 316 -8.36 -0.54 -6.11
CA ASP A 316 -9.41 -1.13 -6.94
C ASP A 316 -9.14 -2.63 -7.22
N ALA A 317 -7.87 -3.02 -7.40
CA ALA A 317 -7.47 -4.41 -7.58
C ALA A 317 -7.80 -5.28 -6.36
N PHE A 318 -7.54 -4.78 -5.13
CA PHE A 318 -7.95 -5.47 -3.91
C PHE A 318 -9.47 -5.61 -3.79
N ILE A 319 -10.23 -4.56 -4.13
CA ILE A 319 -11.69 -4.61 -4.08
C ILE A 319 -12.23 -5.69 -5.05
N SER A 320 -11.71 -5.71 -6.28
CA SER A 320 -12.11 -6.69 -7.30
C SER A 320 -11.67 -8.12 -6.94
N CYS A 321 -10.45 -8.30 -6.43
CA CYS A 321 -9.95 -9.59 -5.98
C CYS A 321 -10.77 -10.15 -4.82
N TRP A 322 -11.09 -9.33 -3.82
CA TRP A 322 -11.87 -9.74 -2.66
C TRP A 322 -13.32 -10.07 -2.99
N ASP A 323 -13.90 -9.40 -4.00
CA ASP A 323 -15.21 -9.80 -4.54
C ASP A 323 -15.18 -11.23 -5.07
N GLU A 324 -14.15 -11.59 -5.86
CA GLU A 324 -14.02 -12.95 -6.36
C GLU A 324 -13.75 -13.95 -5.24
N LYS A 325 -12.86 -13.65 -4.31
CA LYS A 325 -12.51 -14.55 -3.21
C LYS A 325 -13.73 -15.01 -2.43
N TYR A 326 -14.58 -14.10 -2.01
CA TYR A 326 -15.76 -14.42 -1.20
C TYR A 326 -16.96 -14.86 -2.03
N ARG A 327 -16.95 -14.63 -3.34
CA ARG A 327 -17.95 -15.17 -4.26
C ARG A 327 -17.67 -16.62 -4.61
N SER A 328 -16.43 -16.96 -5.00
CA SER A 328 -16.04 -18.34 -5.29
C SER A 328 -15.88 -19.17 -4.03
N ASN A 329 -15.44 -18.56 -2.94
CA ASN A 329 -15.22 -19.17 -1.62
C ASN A 329 -14.44 -20.51 -1.69
N LEU A 330 -13.43 -20.58 -2.58
CA LEU A 330 -12.73 -21.82 -2.90
C LEU A 330 -11.81 -22.26 -1.76
N ILE A 331 -11.80 -23.56 -1.50
CA ILE A 331 -10.93 -24.25 -0.54
C ILE A 331 -9.44 -24.09 -0.91
N ARG A 332 -8.57 -24.04 0.12
CA ARG A 332 -7.13 -23.95 -0.04
C ARG A 332 -6.48 -25.32 -0.31
N PRO A 333 -5.34 -25.37 -1.06
CA PRO A 333 -4.61 -26.61 -1.28
C PRO A 333 -4.24 -27.35 0.00
N GLU A 334 -3.81 -26.61 1.05
CA GLU A 334 -3.39 -27.19 2.33
C GLU A 334 -4.47 -28.07 2.95
N THR A 335 -5.72 -27.62 2.96
CA THR A 335 -6.82 -28.40 3.54
C THR A 335 -7.01 -29.72 2.80
N LEU A 336 -7.14 -29.67 1.46
CA LEU A 336 -7.41 -30.87 0.66
C LEU A 336 -6.21 -31.83 0.60
N ILE A 337 -4.99 -31.31 0.59
CA ILE A 337 -3.78 -32.15 0.61
C ILE A 337 -3.71 -32.91 1.95
N ASN A 338 -3.96 -32.21 3.07
CA ASN A 338 -3.94 -32.87 4.38
C ASN A 338 -5.06 -33.89 4.56
N GLU A 339 -6.23 -33.65 3.98
CA GLU A 339 -7.37 -34.58 4.09
C GLU A 339 -7.26 -35.79 3.16
N HIS A 340 -6.74 -35.62 1.94
CA HIS A 340 -6.89 -36.63 0.88
C HIS A 340 -5.57 -37.20 0.33
N ILE A 341 -4.42 -36.56 0.57
CA ILE A 341 -3.14 -36.97 -0.02
C ILE A 341 -2.08 -37.29 1.05
N ASP A 342 -1.75 -36.33 1.92
CA ASP A 342 -0.72 -36.43 2.95
C ASP A 342 -1.08 -35.60 4.17
N GLN A 343 -1.54 -36.25 5.21
CA GLN A 343 -1.98 -35.61 6.47
C GLN A 343 -0.89 -34.75 7.14
N ASN A 344 0.38 -35.01 6.87
CA ASN A 344 1.51 -34.31 7.48
C ASN A 344 2.11 -33.24 6.58
N TRP A 345 1.58 -33.06 5.37
CA TRP A 345 2.08 -32.08 4.43
C TRP A 345 1.91 -30.65 4.97
N LYS A 346 2.91 -29.84 4.70
CA LYS A 346 2.88 -28.41 5.04
C LYS A 346 3.32 -27.60 3.82
N PRO A 347 2.64 -26.50 3.53
CA PRO A 347 3.07 -25.57 2.49
C PRO A 347 4.39 -24.89 2.90
N VAL A 348 5.18 -24.46 1.92
CA VAL A 348 6.41 -23.69 2.14
C VAL A 348 6.12 -22.35 2.83
N LEU A 349 4.99 -21.73 2.50
CA LEU A 349 4.50 -20.50 3.13
C LEU A 349 3.24 -20.78 3.93
N GLN A 350 3.04 -20.04 5.02
CA GLN A 350 1.80 -20.15 5.77
C GLN A 350 0.60 -19.69 4.92
N THR A 351 -0.43 -20.54 4.86
CA THR A 351 -1.67 -20.24 4.16
C THR A 351 -2.39 -19.04 4.81
N PRO A 352 -2.68 -17.98 4.03
CA PRO A 352 -3.35 -16.80 4.59
C PRO A 352 -4.84 -17.05 4.81
N PRO A 353 -5.46 -16.34 5.82
CA PRO A 353 -6.81 -16.62 6.30
C PRO A 353 -7.92 -15.98 5.43
N PHE A 354 -8.04 -16.41 4.18
CA PHE A 354 -9.10 -16.01 3.25
C PHE A 354 -9.21 -17.01 2.08
N PRO A 355 -10.36 -17.04 1.36
CA PRO A 355 -10.57 -17.97 0.24
C PRO A 355 -9.47 -17.91 -0.82
N GLU A 356 -9.31 -19.00 -1.53
CA GLU A 356 -8.18 -19.24 -2.41
C GLU A 356 -8.21 -18.35 -3.67
N TYR A 357 -9.32 -18.36 -4.43
CA TYR A 357 -9.39 -17.84 -5.80
C TYR A 357 -9.94 -16.39 -5.86
N THR A 358 -9.32 -15.46 -6.60
CA THR A 358 -8.05 -15.47 -7.29
C THR A 358 -6.89 -15.11 -6.34
N SER A 359 -5.64 -15.34 -6.75
CA SER A 359 -4.47 -14.97 -5.95
C SER A 359 -4.36 -13.44 -5.77
N GLY A 360 -4.37 -12.97 -4.52
CA GLY A 360 -4.27 -11.54 -4.21
C GLY A 360 -2.97 -10.91 -4.71
N HIS A 361 -1.83 -11.60 -4.52
CA HIS A 361 -0.53 -11.17 -5.06
C HIS A 361 -0.56 -11.02 -6.58
N SER A 362 -1.18 -12.00 -7.28
CA SER A 362 -1.27 -11.96 -8.75
C SER A 362 -2.08 -10.78 -9.25
N VAL A 363 -3.26 -10.54 -8.66
CA VAL A 363 -4.15 -9.44 -9.09
C VAL A 363 -3.50 -8.08 -8.82
N VAL A 364 -2.97 -7.88 -7.62
CA VAL A 364 -2.38 -6.60 -7.23
C VAL A 364 -1.09 -6.32 -8.01
N SER A 365 -0.22 -7.34 -8.18
CA SER A 365 1.01 -7.19 -8.96
C SER A 365 0.71 -6.95 -10.45
N GLY A 366 -0.31 -7.61 -11.01
CA GLY A 366 -0.76 -7.35 -12.37
C GLY A 366 -1.21 -5.90 -12.58
N ALA A 367 -2.00 -5.35 -11.65
CA ALA A 367 -2.47 -3.96 -11.72
C ALA A 367 -1.31 -2.95 -11.54
N ALA A 368 -0.45 -3.18 -10.55
CA ALA A 368 0.69 -2.31 -10.25
C ALA A 368 1.70 -2.30 -11.41
N SER A 369 2.11 -3.48 -11.89
CA SER A 369 3.09 -3.58 -13.00
C SER A 369 2.59 -2.90 -14.26
N THR A 370 1.32 -3.10 -14.64
CA THR A 370 0.72 -2.44 -15.81
C THR A 370 0.71 -0.92 -15.65
N THR A 371 0.38 -0.42 -14.46
CA THR A 371 0.37 1.00 -14.16
C THR A 371 1.78 1.61 -14.19
N LEU A 372 2.76 0.96 -13.56
CA LEU A 372 4.15 1.44 -13.54
C LEU A 372 4.79 1.36 -14.92
N THR A 373 4.48 0.33 -15.72
CA THR A 373 4.92 0.25 -17.12
C THR A 373 4.39 1.43 -17.95
N ASN A 374 3.16 1.85 -17.73
CA ASN A 374 2.61 3.05 -18.40
C ASN A 374 3.33 4.34 -17.98
N ILE A 375 3.80 4.44 -16.74
CA ILE A 375 4.45 5.65 -16.21
C ILE A 375 5.93 5.73 -16.58
N PHE A 376 6.66 4.62 -16.50
CA PHE A 376 8.12 4.56 -16.59
C PHE A 376 8.63 3.87 -17.86
N GLY A 377 7.75 3.26 -18.65
CA GLY A 377 8.05 2.59 -19.90
C GLY A 377 8.22 1.07 -19.78
N ASP A 378 8.15 0.41 -20.93
CA ASP A 378 8.46 -1.01 -21.08
C ASP A 378 9.96 -1.27 -20.83
N ASN A 379 10.29 -2.51 -20.46
CA ASN A 379 11.67 -2.94 -20.22
C ASN A 379 12.45 -2.11 -19.19
N PHE A 380 11.75 -1.56 -18.21
CA PHE A 380 12.34 -0.82 -17.10
C PHE A 380 13.01 -1.80 -16.14
N SER A 381 14.34 -1.94 -16.24
CA SER A 381 15.12 -2.79 -15.35
C SER A 381 15.34 -2.12 -14.00
N PHE A 382 15.30 -2.87 -12.90
CA PHE A 382 15.56 -2.34 -11.56
C PHE A 382 16.08 -3.41 -10.62
N ALA A 383 16.77 -2.96 -9.58
CA ALA A 383 17.17 -3.77 -8.43
C ALA A 383 16.16 -3.51 -7.31
N ASP A 384 15.42 -4.52 -6.92
CA ASP A 384 14.42 -4.46 -5.87
C ASP A 384 15.09 -4.72 -4.51
N ASP A 385 15.20 -3.68 -3.71
CA ASP A 385 15.77 -3.69 -2.37
C ASP A 385 14.72 -3.56 -1.26
N THR A 386 13.43 -3.68 -1.60
CA THR A 386 12.32 -3.45 -0.67
C THR A 386 12.32 -4.40 0.52
N GLU A 387 12.84 -5.60 0.36
CA GLU A 387 12.90 -6.63 1.41
C GLU A 387 14.25 -6.66 2.16
N VAL A 388 15.23 -5.83 1.77
CA VAL A 388 16.52 -5.73 2.46
C VAL A 388 16.40 -5.36 3.94
N PRO A 389 15.53 -4.41 4.35
CA PRO A 389 15.30 -4.10 5.76
C PRO A 389 14.76 -5.29 6.57
N TYR A 390 14.22 -6.30 5.90
CA TYR A 390 13.65 -7.50 6.51
C TYR A 390 14.57 -8.73 6.37
N GLY A 391 15.81 -8.52 5.91
CA GLY A 391 16.86 -9.55 5.88
C GLY A 391 16.92 -10.38 4.60
N LEU A 392 16.20 -10.01 3.55
CA LEU A 392 16.25 -10.70 2.27
C LEU A 392 17.17 -9.98 1.27
N PRO A 393 17.81 -10.71 0.35
CA PRO A 393 18.73 -10.11 -0.62
C PRO A 393 17.98 -9.31 -1.69
N ILE A 394 18.70 -8.38 -2.33
CA ILE A 394 18.22 -7.64 -3.51
C ILE A 394 17.90 -8.64 -4.64
N ARG A 395 16.78 -8.40 -5.34
CA ARG A 395 16.42 -9.13 -6.57
C ARG A 395 16.42 -8.18 -7.77
N ASN A 396 16.89 -8.67 -8.90
CA ASN A 396 17.00 -7.88 -10.13
C ASN A 396 15.93 -8.29 -11.13
N PHE A 397 15.23 -7.29 -11.67
CA PHE A 397 14.19 -7.47 -12.67
C PHE A 397 14.48 -6.67 -13.93
N THR A 398 14.11 -7.20 -15.09
CA THR A 398 14.24 -6.53 -16.40
C THR A 398 13.02 -5.68 -16.75
N SER A 399 11.90 -5.89 -16.04
CA SER A 399 10.65 -5.12 -16.19
C SER A 399 9.74 -5.29 -14.99
N PHE A 400 8.78 -4.37 -14.82
CA PHE A 400 7.72 -4.52 -13.83
C PHE A 400 6.86 -5.76 -14.07
N ASN A 401 6.63 -6.11 -15.33
CA ASN A 401 5.86 -7.30 -15.68
C ASN A 401 6.57 -8.59 -15.27
N GLN A 402 7.89 -8.67 -15.41
CA GLN A 402 8.67 -9.81 -14.91
C GLN A 402 8.56 -9.94 -13.39
N ALA A 403 8.65 -8.83 -12.66
CA ALA A 403 8.46 -8.84 -11.21
C ALA A 403 7.06 -9.31 -10.81
N ALA A 404 6.02 -8.88 -11.54
CA ALA A 404 4.65 -9.31 -11.30
C ALA A 404 4.44 -10.81 -11.59
N ASP A 405 5.05 -11.34 -12.65
CA ASP A 405 4.97 -12.77 -12.97
C ASP A 405 5.71 -13.60 -11.90
N GLU A 406 6.84 -13.11 -11.38
CA GLU A 406 7.54 -13.77 -10.28
C GLU A 406 6.74 -13.70 -8.96
N ALA A 407 6.13 -12.55 -8.64
CA ALA A 407 5.25 -12.41 -7.49
C ALA A 407 4.05 -13.37 -7.57
N ALA A 408 3.53 -13.60 -8.75
CA ALA A 408 2.43 -14.51 -8.98
C ALA A 408 2.83 -15.98 -8.79
N ILE A 409 3.90 -16.45 -9.47
CA ILE A 409 4.33 -17.84 -9.38
C ILE A 409 4.87 -18.19 -7.98
N SER A 410 5.36 -17.21 -7.23
CA SER A 410 5.81 -17.37 -5.84
C SER A 410 4.75 -18.04 -4.96
N ARG A 411 3.48 -17.87 -5.28
CA ARG A 411 2.35 -18.40 -4.50
C ARG A 411 2.13 -19.89 -4.75
N MET A 412 2.44 -20.38 -5.95
CA MET A 412 2.50 -21.82 -6.23
C MET A 412 3.72 -22.44 -5.54
N TYR A 413 4.89 -21.82 -5.63
CA TYR A 413 6.09 -22.28 -4.91
C TYR A 413 5.88 -22.30 -3.40
N GLY A 414 5.10 -21.34 -2.90
CA GLY A 414 4.65 -21.31 -1.52
C GLY A 414 3.69 -22.43 -1.12
N GLY A 415 3.09 -23.14 -2.07
CA GLY A 415 2.14 -24.22 -1.81
C GLY A 415 0.74 -23.76 -1.38
N ILE A 416 0.37 -22.49 -1.61
CA ILE A 416 -0.84 -21.88 -1.04
C ILE A 416 -1.89 -21.44 -2.09
N HIS A 417 -1.59 -21.62 -3.38
CA HIS A 417 -2.48 -21.32 -4.48
C HIS A 417 -2.41 -22.33 -5.61
N TYR A 418 -3.54 -22.60 -6.26
CA TYR A 418 -3.62 -23.37 -7.50
C TYR A 418 -3.12 -22.54 -8.69
N ARG A 419 -2.74 -23.21 -9.79
CA ARG A 419 -2.27 -22.55 -11.01
C ARG A 419 -3.29 -21.58 -11.57
N ALA A 420 -4.55 -21.99 -11.69
CA ALA A 420 -5.62 -21.14 -12.20
C ALA A 420 -5.74 -19.83 -11.42
N ALA A 421 -5.64 -19.86 -10.07
CA ALA A 421 -5.72 -18.65 -9.26
C ALA A 421 -4.57 -17.68 -9.51
N VAL A 422 -3.38 -18.20 -9.81
CA VAL A 422 -2.18 -17.43 -10.12
C VAL A 422 -2.30 -16.78 -11.49
N GLU A 423 -2.54 -17.56 -12.54
CA GLU A 423 -2.54 -17.10 -13.92
C GLU A 423 -3.73 -16.18 -14.23
N VAL A 424 -4.94 -16.59 -13.82
CA VAL A 424 -6.14 -15.78 -14.00
C VAL A 424 -6.07 -14.51 -13.15
N GLY A 425 -5.47 -14.58 -11.96
CA GLY A 425 -5.25 -13.42 -11.11
C GLY A 425 -4.37 -12.35 -11.77
N VAL A 426 -3.25 -12.73 -12.39
CA VAL A 426 -2.40 -11.77 -13.14
C VAL A 426 -3.19 -11.11 -14.26
N LYS A 427 -3.95 -11.91 -15.01
CA LYS A 427 -4.78 -11.38 -16.09
C LYS A 427 -5.83 -10.39 -15.57
N GLN A 428 -6.56 -10.74 -14.51
CA GLN A 428 -7.54 -9.87 -13.85
C GLN A 428 -6.89 -8.53 -13.45
N GLY A 429 -5.72 -8.58 -12.83
CA GLY A 429 -4.98 -7.38 -12.43
C GLY A 429 -4.53 -6.52 -13.61
N ARG A 430 -3.97 -7.13 -14.66
CA ARG A 430 -3.53 -6.42 -15.87
C ARG A 430 -4.71 -5.76 -16.60
N ASP A 431 -5.83 -6.45 -16.74
CA ASP A 431 -7.03 -5.90 -17.37
C ASP A 431 -7.57 -4.69 -16.58
N LEU A 432 -7.57 -4.79 -15.25
CA LEU A 432 -7.97 -3.70 -14.36
C LEU A 432 -6.98 -2.53 -14.43
N GLY A 433 -5.68 -2.77 -14.35
CA GLY A 433 -4.66 -1.73 -14.49
C GLY A 433 -4.77 -0.99 -15.82
N ALA A 434 -4.97 -1.72 -16.91
CA ALA A 434 -5.21 -1.14 -18.24
C ALA A 434 -6.50 -0.29 -18.28
N PHE A 435 -7.55 -0.70 -17.57
CA PHE A 435 -8.78 0.10 -17.46
C PHE A 435 -8.53 1.40 -16.68
N VAL A 436 -7.83 1.33 -15.54
CA VAL A 436 -7.46 2.52 -14.76
C VAL A 436 -6.64 3.50 -15.61
N ILE A 437 -5.68 3.02 -16.39
CA ILE A 437 -4.86 3.85 -17.28
C ILE A 437 -5.73 4.61 -18.29
N ARG A 438 -6.71 3.93 -18.90
CA ARG A 438 -7.59 4.54 -19.93
C ARG A 438 -8.61 5.52 -19.37
N ASN A 439 -9.07 5.32 -18.14
CA ASN A 439 -10.18 6.07 -17.56
C ASN A 439 -9.75 7.12 -16.52
N LEU A 440 -8.47 7.11 -16.11
CA LEU A 440 -7.90 8.06 -15.16
C LEU A 440 -6.88 8.93 -15.86
N ASN A 441 -7.34 10.08 -16.36
CA ASN A 441 -6.49 11.04 -17.08
C ASN A 441 -5.84 12.02 -16.09
N MET A 442 -4.67 11.64 -15.56
CA MET A 442 -3.95 12.43 -14.55
C MET A 442 -2.95 13.44 -15.14
N THR A 443 -2.57 13.31 -16.44
CA THR A 443 -1.63 14.21 -17.07
C THR A 443 -2.28 14.98 -18.20
N ALA A 444 -1.99 16.28 -18.32
CA ALA A 444 -2.37 17.04 -19.49
C ALA A 444 -1.64 16.50 -20.73
N ASN A 445 -2.36 16.39 -21.86
CA ASN A 445 -1.82 15.96 -23.15
C ASN A 445 -0.84 16.99 -23.71
#